data_1afb6c9777fbe81a9b43bb221af37f59
#
_entry.id   1afb6c9777fbe81a9b43bb221af37f59
#
_cell.length_a   1.000
_cell.length_b   1.000
_cell.length_c   1.000
_cell.angle_alpha   90.00
_cell.angle_beta   90.00
_cell.angle_gamma   90.00
#
_symmetry.space_group_name_H-M   'P 1'
#
loop_
_entity.id
_entity.type
_entity.pdbx_description
1 polymer ?
#
loop_
_entity_poly.entity_id
_entity_poly.type
_entity_poly.pdbx_seq_one_letter_code
_entity_poly.pdbx_strand_id
1 'polypeptide(L)'
;MPSGTRTNLHARLTELCEEFAAHGDIRCEVALDVTHTRFDDEVGEVVYRTVRELLANVRQHARAKRVQVSSVERRDGSIGVTVADDGIGLPPHRRRGNPLAESGGIGLWSIDQRLREFDAVLDIEAADGRGTRAMLILPGNLLRTD
;
A
#
# COMPACT_ATOMS: atom_id res chain seq x y z
N MET A 1 -24.06 -16.84 -6.69
CA MET A 1 -23.34 -16.81 -6.27
C MET A 1 -22.71 -15.69 -5.79
N PRO A 2 -22.75 -15.51 -4.94
CA PRO A 2 -22.07 -14.40 -4.42
C PRO A 2 -20.63 -14.43 -4.68
N SER A 3 -20.22 -15.39 -5.39
CA SER A 3 -18.81 -15.45 -5.69
C SER A 3 -18.32 -14.21 -6.36
N GLY A 4 -19.19 -13.51 -7.04
CA GLY A 4 -18.78 -12.27 -7.68
C GLY A 4 -18.47 -11.17 -6.71
N THR A 5 -18.89 -11.32 -5.44
CA THR A 5 -18.64 -10.29 -4.46
C THR A 5 -17.33 -10.49 -3.72
N ARG A 6 -16.73 -11.67 -3.87
CA ARG A 6 -15.45 -11.91 -3.23
C ARG A 6 -14.34 -11.71 -4.22
N THR A 7 -14.11 -10.50 -4.52
CA THR A 7 -13.05 -10.19 -5.45
C THR A 7 -11.70 -10.52 -4.80
N ASN A 8 -10.91 -11.28 -5.49
CA ASN A 8 -9.58 -11.64 -5.06
C ASN A 8 -8.76 -10.36 -4.87
N LEU A 9 -8.18 -10.18 -3.70
CA LEU A 9 -7.41 -8.98 -3.41
C LEU A 9 -6.26 -8.80 -4.38
N HIS A 10 -5.57 -9.89 -4.72
CA HIS A 10 -4.49 -9.83 -5.70
C HIS A 10 -4.97 -9.24 -7.01
N ALA A 11 -6.11 -9.72 -7.50
CA ALA A 11 -6.66 -9.21 -8.75
C ALA A 11 -7.08 -7.76 -8.64
N ARG A 12 -7.66 -7.39 -7.50
CA ARG A 12 -8.08 -5.99 -7.29
C ARG A 12 -6.88 -5.04 -7.28
N LEU A 13 -5.80 -5.44 -6.61
CA LEU A 13 -4.61 -4.61 -6.56
C LEU A 13 -3.95 -4.51 -7.92
N THR A 14 -3.89 -5.62 -8.65
CA THR A 14 -3.34 -5.60 -10.00
C THR A 14 -4.15 -4.67 -10.90
N GLU A 15 -5.47 -4.78 -10.84
CA GLU A 15 -6.34 -3.92 -11.63
C GLU A 15 -6.17 -2.45 -11.26
N LEU A 16 -6.06 -2.17 -9.96
CA LEU A 16 -5.84 -0.82 -9.48
C LEU A 16 -4.55 -0.22 -10.06
N CYS A 17 -3.49 -1.01 -10.09
CA CYS A 17 -2.22 -0.57 -10.63
C CYS A 17 -2.31 -0.34 -12.13
N GLU A 18 -3.05 -1.19 -12.83
CA GLU A 18 -3.26 -1.03 -14.27
C GLU A 18 -4.04 0.25 -14.57
N GLU A 19 -5.06 0.52 -13.79
CA GLU A 19 -5.83 1.75 -13.94
C GLU A 19 -4.97 2.98 -13.67
N PHE A 20 -4.12 2.88 -12.65
CA PHE A 20 -3.22 3.96 -12.33
C PHE A 20 -2.28 4.24 -13.50
N ALA A 21 -1.70 3.19 -14.07
CA ALA A 21 -0.79 3.33 -15.18
C ALA A 21 -1.48 3.86 -16.45
N ALA A 22 -2.75 3.53 -16.61
CA ALA A 22 -3.50 3.95 -17.79
C ALA A 22 -3.72 5.46 -17.87
N HIS A 23 -3.57 6.16 -16.76
CA HIS A 23 -3.66 7.62 -16.78
C HIS A 23 -2.39 8.27 -17.33
N GLY A 24 -1.38 7.48 -17.65
CA GLY A 24 -0.40 7.84 -18.64
C GLY A 24 0.92 8.42 -18.19
N ASP A 25 0.96 9.05 -17.06
CA ASP A 25 2.15 9.80 -16.68
C ASP A 25 3.15 9.02 -15.84
N ILE A 26 2.70 8.01 -15.15
CA ILE A 26 3.54 7.29 -14.20
C ILE A 26 3.47 5.80 -14.50
N ARG A 27 4.65 5.20 -14.67
CA ARG A 27 4.72 3.76 -14.89
C ARG A 27 4.49 3.05 -13.56
N CYS A 28 3.62 2.05 -13.56
CA CYS A 28 3.33 1.27 -12.37
C CYS A 28 3.71 -0.19 -12.60
N GLU A 29 4.59 -0.70 -11.75
CA GLU A 29 5.01 -2.10 -11.81
C GLU A 29 4.44 -2.84 -10.62
N VAL A 30 4.04 -4.09 -10.84
CA VAL A 30 3.40 -4.90 -9.81
C VAL A 30 4.19 -6.18 -9.63
N ALA A 31 4.54 -6.48 -8.39
CA ALA A 31 5.24 -7.71 -8.03
C ALA A 31 4.64 -8.26 -6.75
N LEU A 32 3.39 -8.72 -6.83
CA LEU A 32 2.65 -9.22 -5.68
C LEU A 32 2.59 -10.74 -5.73
N ASP A 33 2.93 -11.36 -4.60
CA ASP A 33 2.75 -12.80 -4.45
C ASP A 33 1.30 -13.06 -4.07
N VAL A 34 0.64 -13.96 -4.78
CA VAL A 34 -0.76 -14.23 -4.55
C VAL A 34 -1.02 -14.74 -3.12
N THR A 35 -0.05 -15.45 -2.54
CA THR A 35 -0.21 -15.94 -1.17
C THR A 35 -0.14 -14.82 -0.14
N HIS A 36 0.54 -13.72 -0.48
CA HIS A 36 0.64 -12.57 0.44
C HIS A 36 -0.62 -11.73 0.46
N THR A 37 -1.61 -12.06 -0.37
CA THR A 37 -2.84 -11.30 -0.45
C THR A 37 -4.07 -12.12 -0.06
N ARG A 38 -3.84 -13.26 0.59
CA ARG A 38 -4.93 -14.17 0.99
C ARG A 38 -5.44 -13.81 2.38
N PHE A 39 -6.12 -12.70 2.46
CA PHE A 39 -6.71 -12.20 3.70
C PHE A 39 -8.22 -12.34 3.64
N ASP A 40 -8.87 -12.26 4.80
CA ASP A 40 -10.32 -12.14 4.86
C ASP A 40 -10.74 -10.85 4.18
N ASP A 41 -12.00 -10.81 3.75
CA ASP A 41 -12.51 -9.66 3.01
C ASP A 41 -12.33 -8.34 3.75
N GLU A 42 -12.49 -8.34 5.05
CA GLU A 42 -12.37 -7.12 5.84
C GLU A 42 -10.93 -6.59 5.82
N VAL A 43 -9.98 -7.47 6.04
CA VAL A 43 -8.57 -7.09 5.98
C VAL A 43 -8.20 -6.70 4.56
N GLY A 44 -8.67 -7.47 3.59
CA GLY A 44 -8.40 -7.17 2.17
C GLY A 44 -8.90 -5.81 1.77
N GLU A 45 -10.06 -5.40 2.27
CA GLU A 45 -10.60 -4.08 1.95
C GLU A 45 -9.70 -2.98 2.50
N VAL A 46 -9.18 -3.15 3.71
CA VAL A 46 -8.27 -2.16 4.29
C VAL A 46 -6.97 -2.10 3.50
N VAL A 47 -6.44 -3.26 3.10
CA VAL A 47 -5.22 -3.28 2.28
C VAL A 47 -5.47 -2.55 0.96
N TYR A 48 -6.58 -2.85 0.31
CA TYR A 48 -6.91 -2.23 -0.97
C TYR A 48 -6.99 -0.70 -0.83
N ARG A 49 -7.71 -0.23 0.19
CA ARG A 49 -7.86 1.21 0.40
C ARG A 49 -6.54 1.89 0.69
N THR A 50 -5.68 1.22 1.47
CA THR A 50 -4.37 1.77 1.78
C THR A 50 -3.54 1.95 0.52
N VAL A 51 -3.48 0.92 -0.31
CA VAL A 51 -2.70 1.01 -1.55
C VAL A 51 -3.28 2.08 -2.47
N ARG A 52 -4.60 2.15 -2.56
CA ARG A 52 -5.24 3.17 -3.40
C ARG A 52 -4.88 4.58 -2.96
N GLU A 53 -4.91 4.84 -1.64
CA GLU A 53 -4.56 6.16 -1.13
C GLU A 53 -3.08 6.48 -1.34
N LEU A 54 -2.22 5.47 -1.18
CA LEU A 54 -0.80 5.68 -1.41
C LEU A 54 -0.52 6.01 -2.87
N LEU A 55 -1.19 5.33 -3.79
CA LEU A 55 -1.03 5.62 -5.20
C LEU A 55 -1.56 7.02 -5.55
N ALA A 56 -2.67 7.42 -4.93
CA ALA A 56 -3.19 8.77 -5.14
C ALA A 56 -2.20 9.82 -4.66
N ASN A 57 -1.54 9.57 -3.54
CA ASN A 57 -0.53 10.48 -3.02
C ASN A 57 0.67 10.57 -3.96
N VAL A 58 1.07 9.45 -4.54
CA VAL A 58 2.16 9.46 -5.52
C VAL A 58 1.79 10.38 -6.69
N ARG A 59 0.57 10.22 -7.21
CA ARG A 59 0.14 11.03 -8.35
C ARG A 59 0.10 12.50 -8.03
N GLN A 60 -0.35 12.85 -6.83
CA GLN A 60 -0.55 14.26 -6.48
C GLN A 60 0.72 14.97 -6.04
N HIS A 61 1.61 14.26 -5.39
CA HIS A 61 2.69 14.93 -4.67
C HIS A 61 4.11 14.51 -5.00
N ALA A 62 4.30 13.31 -5.54
CA ALA A 62 5.65 12.77 -5.62
C ALA A 62 6.44 13.18 -6.84
N ARG A 63 5.78 13.65 -7.89
CA ARG A 63 6.42 13.95 -9.17
C ARG A 63 7.24 12.76 -9.64
N ALA A 64 6.72 11.57 -9.41
CA ALA A 64 7.40 10.34 -9.76
C ALA A 64 7.21 10.00 -11.22
N LYS A 65 8.13 9.24 -11.77
CA LYS A 65 7.99 8.67 -13.10
C LYS A 65 7.64 7.19 -13.01
N ARG A 66 7.93 6.59 -11.88
CA ARG A 66 7.73 5.15 -11.69
C ARG A 66 7.28 4.89 -10.26
N VAL A 67 6.36 3.95 -10.12
CA VAL A 67 5.98 3.44 -8.81
C VAL A 67 5.93 1.92 -8.90
N GLN A 68 6.29 1.26 -7.81
CA GLN A 68 6.24 -0.19 -7.75
C GLN A 68 5.39 -0.61 -6.57
N VAL A 69 4.47 -1.55 -6.80
CA VAL A 69 3.67 -2.15 -5.74
C VAL A 69 4.12 -3.60 -5.62
N SER A 70 4.59 -3.97 -4.44
CA SER A 70 5.16 -5.30 -4.24
C SER A 70 4.78 -5.86 -2.89
N SER A 71 5.04 -7.15 -2.68
CA SER A 71 4.80 -7.77 -1.39
C SER A 71 5.99 -8.62 -1.01
N VAL A 72 6.17 -8.82 0.30
CA VAL A 72 7.25 -9.63 0.83
C VAL A 72 6.81 -10.26 2.13
N GLU A 73 7.25 -11.48 2.37
CA GLU A 73 7.09 -12.10 3.68
C GLU A 73 8.35 -11.77 4.47
N ARG A 74 8.15 -11.21 5.66
CA ARG A 74 9.26 -10.79 6.49
C ARG A 74 9.72 -11.93 7.39
N ARG A 75 10.89 -11.75 8.01
CA ARG A 75 11.47 -12.82 8.84
C ARG A 75 10.58 -13.25 9.99
N ASP A 76 9.79 -12.33 10.52
CA ASP A 76 8.90 -12.68 11.64
C ASP A 76 7.57 -13.26 11.17
N GLY A 77 7.42 -13.51 9.89
CA GLY A 77 6.18 -14.06 9.34
C GLY A 77 5.16 -13.03 8.94
N SER A 78 5.40 -11.76 9.25
CA SER A 78 4.48 -10.71 8.82
C SER A 78 4.62 -10.47 7.32
N ILE A 79 3.60 -9.85 6.75
CA ILE A 79 3.57 -9.56 5.32
C ILE A 79 3.73 -8.06 5.12
N GLY A 80 4.64 -7.66 4.25
CA GLY A 80 4.79 -6.27 3.88
C GLY A 80 4.25 -6.05 2.48
N VAL A 81 3.36 -5.07 2.33
CA VAL A 81 2.89 -4.62 1.02
C VAL A 81 3.47 -3.24 0.83
N THR A 82 4.26 -3.06 -0.21
CA THR A 82 5.07 -1.86 -0.37
C THR A 82 4.65 -1.08 -1.60
N VAL A 83 4.54 0.24 -1.44
CA VAL A 83 4.36 1.17 -2.57
C VAL A 83 5.58 2.07 -2.54
N ALA A 84 6.43 1.94 -3.56
CA ALA A 84 7.68 2.70 -3.63
C ALA A 84 7.71 3.52 -4.91
N ASP A 85 8.02 4.81 -4.80
CA ASP A 85 8.11 5.68 -5.96
C ASP A 85 9.51 6.29 -6.06
N ASP A 86 9.83 6.81 -7.24
CA ASP A 86 11.11 7.45 -7.50
C ASP A 86 10.99 8.97 -7.55
N GLY A 87 9.99 9.51 -6.88
CA GLY A 87 9.73 10.94 -6.92
C GLY A 87 10.62 11.77 -6.02
N ILE A 88 10.11 12.90 -5.58
CA ILE A 88 10.90 13.84 -4.80
C ILE A 88 11.10 13.44 -3.36
N GLY A 89 10.34 12.44 -2.90
CA GLY A 89 10.45 12.00 -1.52
C GLY A 89 9.72 12.89 -0.55
N LEU A 90 9.79 12.53 0.71
CA LEU A 90 9.17 13.31 1.77
C LEU A 90 10.12 14.39 2.26
N PRO A 91 9.61 15.58 2.60
CA PRO A 91 10.44 16.58 3.25
C PRO A 91 10.99 16.01 4.57
N PRO A 92 12.20 16.41 4.99
CA PRO A 92 12.80 15.85 6.20
C PRO A 92 11.91 15.94 7.44
N HIS A 93 11.14 17.00 7.59
CA HIS A 93 10.29 17.17 8.75
C HIS A 93 9.10 16.22 8.76
N ARG A 94 8.79 15.57 7.63
CA ARG A 94 7.70 14.63 7.52
C ARG A 94 8.15 13.18 7.61
N ARG A 95 9.46 12.96 7.77
CA ARG A 95 9.97 11.59 7.85
C ARG A 95 9.83 10.99 9.23
N ARG A 96 9.53 11.82 10.22
CA ARG A 96 9.36 11.37 11.59
C ARG A 96 7.97 11.70 12.05
N GLY A 97 7.55 10.99 13.10
CA GLY A 97 6.24 11.19 13.65
C GLY A 97 5.20 10.46 12.85
N ASN A 98 4.02 11.06 12.75
CA ASN A 98 2.93 10.45 12.01
C ASN A 98 2.77 11.18 10.67
N PRO A 99 3.41 10.70 9.63
CA PRO A 99 3.31 11.38 8.34
C PRO A 99 1.89 11.41 7.79
N LEU A 100 1.03 10.50 8.25
CA LEU A 100 -0.35 10.46 7.78
C LEU A 100 -1.13 11.66 8.27
N ALA A 101 -0.87 12.09 9.50
CA ALA A 101 -1.55 13.25 10.06
C ALA A 101 -1.13 14.53 9.34
N GLU A 102 0.13 14.59 8.93
CA GLU A 102 0.65 15.79 8.27
C GLU A 102 0.37 15.86 6.80
N SER A 103 0.09 14.71 6.18
CA SER A 103 -0.14 14.68 4.74
C SER A 103 -1.46 15.30 4.36
N GLY A 104 -2.30 15.60 5.35
CA GLY A 104 -3.61 16.17 5.08
C GLY A 104 -4.58 15.18 4.50
N GLY A 105 -4.20 13.93 4.43
CA GLY A 105 -5.05 12.92 3.86
C GLY A 105 -6.01 12.38 4.89
N ILE A 106 -7.24 12.85 4.87
CA ILE A 106 -8.28 12.28 5.73
C ILE A 106 -8.39 10.79 5.46
N GLY A 107 -8.22 10.41 4.19
CA GLY A 107 -8.26 9.01 3.80
C GLY A 107 -7.22 8.17 4.54
N LEU A 108 -5.96 8.63 4.56
CA LEU A 108 -4.91 7.88 5.24
C LEU A 108 -5.10 7.88 6.76
N TRP A 109 -5.60 8.98 7.30
CA TRP A 109 -5.86 9.02 8.73
C TRP A 109 -6.92 8.00 9.14
N SER A 110 -8.00 7.91 8.37
CA SER A 110 -9.05 6.93 8.63
C SER A 110 -8.54 5.51 8.49
N ILE A 111 -7.68 5.29 7.51
CA ILE A 111 -7.09 3.99 7.27
C ILE A 111 -6.19 3.59 8.44
N ASP A 112 -5.41 4.54 8.97
CA ASP A 112 -4.55 4.26 10.11
C ASP A 112 -5.35 3.75 11.29
N GLN A 113 -6.53 4.33 11.54
CA GLN A 113 -7.41 3.87 12.60
C GLN A 113 -7.81 2.41 12.40
N ARG A 114 -8.16 2.06 11.17
CA ARG A 114 -8.56 0.68 10.86
C ARG A 114 -7.37 -0.27 10.99
N LEU A 115 -6.20 0.16 10.56
CA LEU A 115 -5.02 -0.69 10.65
C LEU A 115 -4.71 -1.08 12.08
N ARG A 116 -4.91 -0.16 13.01
CA ARG A 116 -4.67 -0.45 14.41
C ARG A 116 -5.56 -1.55 14.94
N GLU A 117 -6.77 -1.67 14.40
CA GLU A 117 -7.68 -2.73 14.82
C GLU A 117 -7.16 -4.11 14.45
N PHE A 118 -6.30 -4.20 13.45
CA PHE A 118 -5.72 -5.47 13.00
C PHE A 118 -4.26 -5.62 13.42
N ASP A 119 -3.77 -4.72 14.26
CA ASP A 119 -2.36 -4.69 14.65
C ASP A 119 -1.44 -4.52 13.44
N ALA A 120 -1.96 -3.88 12.41
CA ALA A 120 -1.17 -3.56 11.22
C ALA A 120 -0.55 -2.17 11.37
N VAL A 121 0.55 -1.95 10.67
CA VAL A 121 1.31 -0.71 10.76
C VAL A 121 1.63 -0.22 9.35
N LEU A 122 1.58 1.08 9.16
CA LEU A 122 2.04 1.69 7.92
C LEU A 122 3.30 2.48 8.22
N ASP A 123 4.41 2.08 7.61
CA ASP A 123 5.71 2.70 7.81
C ASP A 123 6.10 3.40 6.52
N ILE A 124 6.36 4.71 6.62
CA ILE A 124 6.70 5.51 5.45
C ILE A 124 8.09 6.08 5.67
N GLU A 125 8.98 5.86 4.70
CA GLU A 125 10.34 6.36 4.81
C GLU A 125 10.86 6.80 3.46
N ALA A 126 11.94 7.58 3.47
CA ALA A 126 12.60 7.98 2.25
C ALA A 126 13.31 6.76 1.67
N ALA A 127 13.12 6.55 0.38
CA ALA A 127 13.88 5.52 -0.31
C ALA A 127 15.31 6.01 -0.52
N ASP A 128 16.21 5.05 -0.70
CA ASP A 128 17.60 5.37 -0.92
C ASP A 128 17.76 6.35 -2.08
N GLY A 129 18.34 7.49 -1.77
CA GLY A 129 18.67 8.48 -2.77
C GLY A 129 17.52 9.33 -3.22
N ARG A 130 16.36 8.76 -3.48
CA ARG A 130 15.25 9.50 -4.04
C ARG A 130 13.94 8.74 -3.87
N GLY A 131 12.87 9.49 -3.67
CA GLY A 131 11.55 8.90 -3.61
C GLY A 131 11.10 8.50 -2.22
N THR A 132 10.02 7.77 -2.16
CA THR A 132 9.39 7.38 -0.91
C THR A 132 9.00 5.92 -0.96
N ARG A 133 9.15 5.23 0.16
CA ARG A 133 8.70 3.85 0.29
C ARG A 133 7.70 3.79 1.43
N ALA A 134 6.49 3.34 1.14
CA ALA A 134 5.48 3.12 2.15
C ALA A 134 5.27 1.62 2.25
N MET A 135 5.43 1.05 3.44
CA MET A 135 5.25 -0.37 3.65
C MET A 135 4.12 -0.60 4.64
N LEU A 136 3.11 -1.31 4.20
CA LEU A 136 2.02 -1.75 5.05
C LEU A 136 2.40 -3.11 5.62
N ILE A 137 2.54 -3.20 6.93
CA ILE A 137 2.99 -4.40 7.59
C ILE A 137 1.82 -5.06 8.30
N LEU A 138 1.51 -6.29 7.90
CA LEU A 138 0.36 -7.03 8.40
C LEU A 138 0.82 -8.26 9.15
N PRO A 139 0.30 -8.50 10.36
CA PRO A 139 0.65 -9.73 11.08
C PRO A 139 0.35 -10.96 10.24
N GLY A 140 1.26 -11.94 10.29
CA GLY A 140 1.09 -13.14 9.48
C GLY A 140 -0.15 -13.95 9.82
N ASN A 141 -0.64 -13.82 11.05
CA ASN A 141 -1.83 -14.58 11.47
C ASN A 141 -3.11 -14.06 10.80
N LEU A 142 -3.05 -12.94 10.09
CA LEU A 142 -4.19 -12.46 9.34
C LEU A 142 -4.36 -13.17 8.01
N LEU A 143 -3.32 -13.86 7.55
CA LEU A 143 -3.42 -14.61 6.31
C LEU A 143 -4.31 -15.84 6.50
N ARG A 144 -5.13 -16.12 5.50
CA ARG A 144 -5.94 -17.31 5.51
C ARG A 144 -5.09 -18.52 5.17
N THR A 145 -5.34 -19.62 5.84
CA THR A 145 -4.56 -20.82 5.68
C THR A 145 -5.21 -21.88 4.82
N ASP A 146 -6.46 -21.72 4.46
CA ASP A 146 -7.16 -22.73 3.64
C ASP A 146 -6.89 -22.63 2.16
#